data_1de19f16a7d8e9f2146ac6439dd102e2
#
_entry.id   1de19f16a7d8e9f2146ac6439dd102e2
#
_cell.length_a   1.000
_cell.length_b   1.000
_cell.length_c   1.000
_cell.angle_alpha   90.00
_cell.angle_beta   90.00
_cell.angle_gamma   90.00
#
_symmetry.space_group_name_H-M   'P 1'
#
loop_
_entity.id
_entity.type
_entity.pdbx_description
1 polymer ?
#
loop_
_entity_poly.entity_id
_entity_poly.type
_entity_poly.pdbx_seq_one_letter_code
_entity_poly.pdbx_strand_id
1 'polypeptide(L)'
;MAKDMTSGKPLKLIWNFTIPLLIGNLFQQLYNMADTFIVGRTIGVQALAAVGSTGSIVFLIIGFATGLTAGLAIPLAQRFGAKDYKGVKHSFYVSILISIATAIVLTALSMIFCRKILEIMQTPSEIIDGAYDYLIVIFGGIFSSMAYNLLSNIFRSIGDAKTPLYFLVMACVMNIVLDILFIAVFGMGVEGAGYATVLSQIFSAVACVVYIWKKIPVLRLTKADLVATKQNIREHCRISFPMAFQASIIAIGTIMVQIALNQLGPTSVAAHTAAQKIDQLAILPMMSFGVTMATYSAQNYGAKKYDRIWLGVRECIKLSLTFAIVVGIILNLFSPILIRAFVGEGHEDVVELGRLFFLTNGTTYSFLSLLFIYRYTLQGVGKTFTPTLAGIMELIMRSVAAVVLSNMYGFVGATVANPMAWFGSMVPLMIAYYIFKNKVQHGVEQ
;
A
#
# COMPACT_ATOMS: atom_id res chain seq x y z
N MET A 1 -9.06 20.94 0.50
CA MET A 1 -8.28 22.20 0.56
C MET A 1 -6.94 21.90 1.20
N ALA A 2 -5.87 22.47 0.63
CA ALA A 2 -4.52 22.31 1.19
C ALA A 2 -4.49 22.65 2.69
N LYS A 3 -3.87 21.81 3.52
CA LYS A 3 -3.83 21.97 4.96
C LYS A 3 -2.39 21.93 5.46
N ASP A 4 -1.96 23.02 6.07
CA ASP A 4 -0.66 23.12 6.72
C ASP A 4 -0.63 22.22 7.98
N MET A 5 0.22 21.20 7.97
CA MET A 5 0.46 20.31 9.11
C MET A 5 1.58 20.81 10.02
N THR A 6 2.19 21.96 9.71
CA THR A 6 3.26 22.57 10.52
C THR A 6 2.72 23.47 11.62
N SER A 7 1.39 23.63 11.76
CA SER A 7 0.73 24.46 12.76
C SER A 7 -0.47 23.75 13.39
N GLY A 8 -0.81 24.10 14.64
CA GLY A 8 -1.91 23.47 15.39
C GLY A 8 -1.49 22.23 16.21
N LYS A 9 -2.45 21.60 16.89
CA LYS A 9 -2.20 20.43 17.77
C LYS A 9 -1.90 19.17 16.93
N PRO A 10 -0.73 18.51 17.08
CA PRO A 10 -0.34 17.34 16.27
C PRO A 10 -1.38 16.23 16.29
N LEU A 11 -1.89 15.86 17.48
CA LEU A 11 -2.91 14.82 17.64
C LEU A 11 -4.12 15.05 16.73
N LYS A 12 -4.66 16.28 16.72
CA LYS A 12 -5.84 16.64 15.92
C LYS A 12 -5.55 16.61 14.42
N LEU A 13 -4.34 17.02 14.03
CA LEU A 13 -3.91 17.01 12.63
C LEU A 13 -3.77 15.57 12.13
N ILE A 14 -3.08 14.72 12.88
CA ILE A 14 -2.88 13.30 12.58
C ILE A 14 -4.23 12.59 12.47
N TRP A 15 -5.10 12.74 13.47
CA TRP A 15 -6.42 12.11 13.47
C TRP A 15 -7.28 12.52 12.27
N ASN A 16 -7.39 13.83 12.04
CA ASN A 16 -8.21 14.36 10.93
C ASN A 16 -7.69 14.00 9.54
N PHE A 17 -6.40 13.68 9.42
CA PHE A 17 -5.80 13.23 8.16
C PHE A 17 -5.91 11.70 8.00
N THR A 18 -5.77 10.96 9.09
CA THR A 18 -5.83 9.48 9.08
C THR A 18 -7.23 8.98 8.75
N ILE A 19 -8.30 9.60 9.28
CA ILE A 19 -9.67 9.12 9.06
C ILE A 19 -10.07 9.08 7.58
N PRO A 20 -9.90 10.13 6.78
CA PRO A 20 -10.18 10.05 5.34
C PRO A 20 -9.32 9.01 4.60
N LEU A 21 -8.06 8.83 5.01
CA LEU A 21 -7.20 7.78 4.46
C LEU A 21 -7.72 6.39 4.76
N LEU A 22 -8.10 6.14 6.01
CA LEU A 22 -8.67 4.87 6.44
C LEU A 22 -9.94 4.54 5.68
N ILE A 23 -10.85 5.51 5.60
CA ILE A 23 -12.09 5.35 4.82
C ILE A 23 -11.77 5.04 3.36
N GLY A 24 -10.79 5.73 2.75
CA GLY A 24 -10.34 5.44 1.38
C GLY A 24 -9.80 4.03 1.22
N ASN A 25 -8.97 3.57 2.15
CA ASN A 25 -8.43 2.21 2.12
C ASN A 25 -9.54 1.14 2.29
N LEU A 26 -10.56 1.41 3.11
CA LEU A 26 -11.74 0.53 3.24
C LEU A 26 -12.55 0.48 1.92
N PHE A 27 -12.80 1.62 1.30
CA PHE A 27 -13.46 1.65 -0.01
C PHE A 27 -12.67 0.92 -1.08
N GLN A 28 -11.33 1.03 -1.06
CA GLN A 28 -10.47 0.26 -1.98
C GLN A 28 -10.62 -1.25 -1.79
N GLN A 29 -10.76 -1.74 -0.56
CA GLN A 29 -11.01 -3.16 -0.30
C GLN A 29 -12.41 -3.59 -0.75
N LEU A 30 -13.43 -2.78 -0.48
CA LEU A 30 -14.79 -3.05 -0.97
C LEU A 30 -14.85 -3.10 -2.50
N TYR A 31 -14.14 -2.20 -3.17
CA TYR A 31 -13.99 -2.19 -4.62
C TYR A 31 -13.39 -3.52 -5.14
N ASN A 32 -12.25 -3.94 -4.59
CA ASN A 32 -11.60 -5.19 -4.99
C ASN A 32 -12.51 -6.42 -4.76
N MET A 33 -13.31 -6.40 -3.69
CA MET A 33 -14.28 -7.45 -3.40
C MET A 33 -15.44 -7.44 -4.39
N ALA A 34 -15.97 -6.26 -4.75
CA ALA A 34 -17.06 -6.11 -5.70
C ALA A 34 -16.66 -6.60 -7.10
N ASP A 35 -15.48 -6.21 -7.59
CA ASP A 35 -14.92 -6.66 -8.85
C ASP A 35 -14.82 -8.19 -8.91
N THR A 36 -14.21 -8.81 -7.90
CA THR A 36 -14.10 -10.26 -7.77
C THR A 36 -15.47 -10.96 -7.72
N PHE A 37 -16.44 -10.38 -7.01
CA PHE A 37 -17.79 -10.92 -6.89
C PHE A 37 -18.53 -10.85 -8.24
N ILE A 38 -18.45 -9.74 -8.97
CA ILE A 38 -19.10 -9.56 -10.26
C ILE A 38 -18.53 -10.57 -11.27
N VAL A 39 -17.20 -10.68 -11.38
CA VAL A 39 -16.54 -11.66 -12.26
C VAL A 39 -16.99 -13.09 -11.94
N GLY A 40 -16.92 -13.49 -10.66
CA GLY A 40 -17.28 -14.85 -10.26
C GLY A 40 -18.75 -15.19 -10.46
N ARG A 41 -19.65 -14.22 -10.25
CA ARG A 41 -21.10 -14.45 -10.38
C ARG A 41 -21.58 -14.41 -11.82
N THR A 42 -20.94 -13.60 -12.68
CA THR A 42 -21.41 -13.34 -14.05
C THR A 42 -20.72 -14.23 -15.08
N ILE A 43 -19.41 -14.42 -14.97
CA ILE A 43 -18.64 -15.22 -15.94
C ILE A 43 -18.47 -16.65 -15.45
N GLY A 44 -18.26 -16.85 -14.14
CA GLY A 44 -18.17 -18.17 -13.52
C GLY A 44 -16.85 -18.46 -12.80
N VAL A 45 -16.73 -19.68 -12.27
CA VAL A 45 -15.65 -20.10 -11.39
C VAL A 45 -14.27 -20.10 -12.07
N GLN A 46 -14.20 -20.46 -13.36
CA GLN A 46 -12.93 -20.46 -14.11
C GLN A 46 -12.38 -19.04 -14.30
N ALA A 47 -13.25 -18.09 -14.61
CA ALA A 47 -12.89 -16.68 -14.71
C ALA A 47 -12.41 -16.11 -13.37
N LEU A 48 -13.12 -16.47 -12.29
CA LEU A 48 -12.71 -16.09 -10.92
C LEU A 48 -11.33 -16.67 -10.58
N ALA A 49 -11.06 -17.92 -10.94
CA ALA A 49 -9.75 -18.54 -10.74
C ALA A 49 -8.66 -17.86 -11.60
N ALA A 50 -8.97 -17.50 -12.85
CA ALA A 50 -8.06 -16.78 -13.72
C ALA A 50 -7.65 -15.44 -13.11
N VAL A 51 -8.62 -14.59 -12.74
CA VAL A 51 -8.36 -13.28 -12.09
C VAL A 51 -7.65 -13.47 -10.75
N GLY A 52 -8.09 -14.43 -9.93
CA GLY A 52 -7.51 -14.73 -8.63
C GLY A 52 -6.04 -15.14 -8.70
N SER A 53 -5.65 -15.92 -9.71
CA SER A 53 -4.25 -16.35 -9.91
C SER A 53 -3.30 -15.20 -10.24
N THR A 54 -3.80 -14.08 -10.78
CA THR A 54 -3.00 -12.91 -11.15
C THR A 54 -2.66 -11.99 -9.96
N GLY A 55 -3.33 -12.15 -8.83
CA GLY A 55 -3.26 -11.23 -7.70
C GLY A 55 -1.84 -10.93 -7.21
N SER A 56 -0.98 -11.95 -7.13
CA SER A 56 0.42 -11.78 -6.68
C SER A 56 1.25 -10.98 -7.68
N ILE A 57 1.03 -11.17 -8.99
CA ILE A 57 1.74 -10.43 -10.05
C ILE A 57 1.29 -8.97 -10.05
N VAL A 58 -0.03 -8.75 -9.99
CA VAL A 58 -0.61 -7.40 -9.91
C VAL A 58 -0.07 -6.69 -8.67
N PHE A 59 -0.05 -7.36 -7.51
CA PHE A 59 0.48 -6.78 -6.27
C PHE A 59 1.97 -6.42 -6.38
N LEU A 60 2.78 -7.25 -7.04
CA LEU A 60 4.21 -6.98 -7.25
C LEU A 60 4.42 -5.72 -8.11
N ILE A 61 3.73 -5.62 -9.26
CA ILE A 61 3.95 -4.57 -10.25
C ILE A 61 3.25 -3.27 -9.84
N ILE A 62 1.99 -3.34 -9.44
CA ILE A 62 1.23 -2.17 -8.99
C ILE A 62 1.74 -1.70 -7.62
N GLY A 63 2.20 -2.60 -6.76
CA GLY A 63 2.87 -2.26 -5.51
C GLY A 63 4.14 -1.43 -5.74
N PHE A 64 4.97 -1.81 -6.71
CA PHE A 64 6.13 -1.00 -7.13
C PHE A 64 5.71 0.40 -7.57
N ALA A 65 4.71 0.49 -8.45
CA ALA A 65 4.17 1.77 -8.95
C ALA A 65 3.62 2.66 -7.80
N THR A 66 2.91 2.05 -6.85
CA THR A 66 2.35 2.73 -5.68
C THR A 66 3.46 3.24 -4.75
N GLY A 67 4.47 2.41 -4.47
CA GLY A 67 5.63 2.80 -3.66
C GLY A 67 6.43 3.93 -4.31
N LEU A 68 6.63 3.88 -5.65
CA LEU A 68 7.30 4.93 -6.41
C LEU A 68 6.55 6.26 -6.27
N THR A 69 5.25 6.27 -6.55
CA THR A 69 4.45 7.50 -6.52
C THR A 69 4.33 8.09 -5.13
N ALA A 70 4.28 7.25 -4.08
CA ALA A 70 4.34 7.71 -2.69
C ALA A 70 5.68 8.39 -2.37
N GLY A 71 6.79 7.81 -2.83
CA GLY A 71 8.13 8.38 -2.65
C GLY A 71 8.32 9.69 -3.40
N LEU A 72 7.77 9.82 -4.61
CA LEU A 72 7.82 11.07 -5.41
C LEU A 72 7.10 12.23 -4.71
N ALA A 73 6.11 11.97 -3.89
CA ALA A 73 5.36 12.98 -3.16
C ALA A 73 6.11 13.54 -1.92
N ILE A 74 7.16 12.86 -1.43
CA ILE A 74 7.89 13.28 -0.22
C ILE A 74 8.64 14.61 -0.40
N PRO A 75 9.47 14.82 -1.46
CA PRO A 75 10.13 16.11 -1.66
C PRO A 75 9.13 17.26 -1.84
N LEU A 76 7.98 16.98 -2.48
CA LEU A 76 6.92 17.97 -2.63
C LEU A 76 6.32 18.35 -1.27
N ALA A 77 6.04 17.38 -0.40
CA ALA A 77 5.54 17.62 0.95
C ALA A 77 6.53 18.45 1.80
N GLN A 78 7.83 18.17 1.68
CA GLN A 78 8.88 18.92 2.35
C GLN A 78 8.92 20.39 1.87
N ARG A 79 8.89 20.62 0.56
CA ARG A 79 8.86 21.97 -0.03
C ARG A 79 7.57 22.71 0.31
N PHE A 80 6.44 22.02 0.37
CA PHE A 80 5.19 22.61 0.81
C PHE A 80 5.25 23.05 2.28
N GLY A 81 5.81 22.21 3.17
CA GLY A 81 6.06 22.57 4.56
C GLY A 81 7.01 23.75 4.75
N ALA A 82 8.03 23.85 3.89
CA ALA A 82 8.96 25.00 3.83
C ALA A 82 8.33 26.26 3.25
N LYS A 83 7.09 26.20 2.74
CA LYS A 83 6.41 27.28 2.00
C LYS A 83 7.12 27.70 0.71
N ASP A 84 7.98 26.81 0.17
CA ASP A 84 8.64 27.01 -1.14
C ASP A 84 7.67 26.54 -2.26
N TYR A 85 6.71 27.37 -2.58
CA TYR A 85 5.69 27.06 -3.59
C TYR A 85 6.24 26.94 -5.02
N LYS A 86 7.37 27.59 -5.32
CA LYS A 86 8.07 27.40 -6.61
C LYS A 86 8.69 26.01 -6.66
N GLY A 87 9.36 25.61 -5.60
CA GLY A 87 9.91 24.27 -5.44
C GLY A 87 8.83 23.19 -5.46
N VAL A 88 7.63 23.43 -4.90
CA VAL A 88 6.46 22.53 -5.00
C VAL A 88 6.10 22.25 -6.45
N LYS A 89 6.00 23.28 -7.30
CA LYS A 89 5.68 23.14 -8.72
C LYS A 89 6.77 22.40 -9.49
N HIS A 90 8.04 22.70 -9.23
CA HIS A 90 9.16 21.97 -9.82
C HIS A 90 9.17 20.49 -9.41
N SER A 91 8.91 20.18 -8.11
CA SER A 91 8.75 18.80 -7.64
C SER A 91 7.59 18.09 -8.31
N PHE A 92 6.48 18.77 -8.48
CA PHE A 92 5.31 18.18 -9.14
C PHE A 92 5.62 17.82 -10.60
N TYR A 93 6.26 18.73 -11.35
CA TYR A 93 6.68 18.47 -12.72
C TYR A 93 7.68 17.30 -12.82
N VAL A 94 8.71 17.29 -11.97
CA VAL A 94 9.69 16.20 -11.93
C VAL A 94 9.02 14.86 -11.59
N SER A 95 8.07 14.87 -10.66
CA SER A 95 7.30 13.66 -10.31
C SER A 95 6.48 13.12 -11.48
N ILE A 96 5.88 14.01 -12.28
CA ILE A 96 5.17 13.63 -13.51
C ILE A 96 6.15 12.98 -14.50
N LEU A 97 7.31 13.58 -14.76
CA LEU A 97 8.29 13.05 -15.71
C LEU A 97 8.80 11.66 -15.31
N ILE A 98 9.15 11.49 -14.03
CA ILE A 98 9.63 10.19 -13.53
C ILE A 98 8.51 9.15 -13.59
N SER A 99 7.27 9.53 -13.24
CA SER A 99 6.12 8.61 -13.31
C SER A 99 5.84 8.19 -14.75
N ILE A 100 5.86 9.09 -15.73
CA ILE A 100 5.66 8.77 -17.13
C ILE A 100 6.76 7.82 -17.62
N ALA A 101 8.02 8.14 -17.37
CA ALA A 101 9.15 7.30 -17.78
C ALA A 101 9.05 5.90 -17.17
N THR A 102 8.73 5.81 -15.87
CA THR A 102 8.56 4.52 -15.19
C THR A 102 7.35 3.77 -15.69
N ALA A 103 6.22 4.44 -15.94
CA ALA A 103 5.02 3.81 -16.48
C ALA A 103 5.28 3.18 -17.85
N ILE A 104 5.99 3.87 -18.74
CA ILE A 104 6.38 3.34 -20.05
C ILE A 104 7.22 2.07 -19.90
N VAL A 105 8.25 2.11 -19.04
CA VAL A 105 9.13 0.96 -18.82
C VAL A 105 8.38 -0.21 -18.20
N LEU A 106 7.58 0.03 -17.15
CA LEU A 106 6.80 -1.03 -16.49
C LEU A 106 5.77 -1.64 -17.44
N THR A 107 5.03 -0.81 -18.18
CA THR A 107 4.04 -1.29 -19.17
C THR A 107 4.72 -2.16 -20.21
N ALA A 108 5.81 -1.67 -20.82
CA ALA A 108 6.52 -2.42 -21.85
C ALA A 108 7.04 -3.76 -21.32
N LEU A 109 7.74 -3.77 -20.19
CA LEU A 109 8.27 -5.00 -19.59
C LEU A 109 7.16 -5.96 -19.19
N SER A 110 6.12 -5.46 -18.50
CA SER A 110 5.01 -6.31 -18.05
C SER A 110 4.23 -6.92 -19.20
N MET A 111 3.97 -6.19 -20.27
CA MET A 111 3.26 -6.71 -21.45
C MET A 111 4.13 -7.71 -22.22
N ILE A 112 5.42 -7.42 -22.46
CA ILE A 112 6.33 -8.32 -23.18
C ILE A 112 6.49 -9.67 -22.43
N PHE A 113 6.61 -9.62 -21.11
CA PHE A 113 6.85 -10.81 -20.31
C PHE A 113 5.60 -11.41 -19.69
N CYS A 114 4.40 -10.89 -19.95
CA CYS A 114 3.14 -11.30 -19.34
C CYS A 114 2.91 -12.82 -19.41
N ARG A 115 2.96 -13.38 -20.61
CA ARG A 115 2.76 -14.84 -20.84
C ARG A 115 3.84 -15.65 -20.12
N LYS A 116 5.11 -15.23 -20.24
CA LYS A 116 6.23 -15.92 -19.61
C LYS A 116 6.17 -15.93 -18.08
N ILE A 117 5.67 -14.85 -17.48
CA ILE A 117 5.47 -14.77 -16.02
C ILE A 117 4.42 -15.79 -15.57
N LEU A 118 3.29 -15.90 -16.30
CA LEU A 118 2.24 -16.87 -16.01
C LEU A 118 2.74 -18.33 -16.14
N GLU A 119 3.56 -18.61 -17.15
CA GLU A 119 4.20 -19.92 -17.33
C GLU A 119 5.18 -20.25 -16.18
N ILE A 120 6.03 -19.31 -15.78
CA ILE A 120 6.95 -19.47 -14.64
C ILE A 120 6.18 -19.73 -13.33
N MET A 121 5.02 -19.08 -13.17
CA MET A 121 4.14 -19.30 -12.01
C MET A 121 3.35 -20.61 -12.07
N GLN A 122 3.53 -21.41 -13.13
CA GLN A 122 2.83 -22.68 -13.34
C GLN A 122 1.31 -22.52 -13.29
N THR A 123 0.79 -21.43 -13.91
CA THR A 123 -0.65 -21.21 -14.02
C THR A 123 -1.28 -22.35 -14.82
N PRO A 124 -2.34 -23.01 -14.32
CA PRO A 124 -3.00 -24.10 -15.03
C PRO A 124 -3.44 -23.72 -16.44
N SER A 125 -3.30 -24.67 -17.38
CA SER A 125 -3.64 -24.47 -18.80
C SER A 125 -5.08 -24.04 -19.04
N GLU A 126 -6.00 -24.46 -18.17
CA GLU A 126 -7.43 -24.16 -18.26
C GLU A 126 -7.75 -22.68 -18.00
N ILE A 127 -6.88 -21.96 -17.28
CA ILE A 127 -7.14 -20.59 -16.87
C ILE A 127 -6.09 -19.59 -17.35
N ILE A 128 -4.97 -20.06 -17.94
CA ILE A 128 -3.85 -19.19 -18.32
C ILE A 128 -4.22 -18.15 -19.38
N ASP A 129 -5.10 -18.49 -20.30
CA ASP A 129 -5.54 -17.57 -21.36
C ASP A 129 -6.41 -16.44 -20.75
N GLY A 130 -7.37 -16.77 -19.89
CA GLY A 130 -8.15 -15.76 -19.18
C GLY A 130 -7.30 -14.89 -18.24
N ALA A 131 -6.31 -15.50 -17.55
CA ALA A 131 -5.35 -14.73 -16.75
C ALA A 131 -4.50 -13.77 -17.62
N TYR A 132 -4.08 -14.21 -18.80
CA TYR A 132 -3.36 -13.39 -19.77
C TYR A 132 -4.22 -12.23 -20.29
N ASP A 133 -5.46 -12.49 -20.71
CA ASP A 133 -6.39 -11.48 -21.22
C ASP A 133 -6.68 -10.40 -20.18
N TYR A 134 -6.87 -10.79 -18.93
CA TYR A 134 -7.02 -9.84 -17.82
C TYR A 134 -5.75 -9.02 -17.58
N LEU A 135 -4.58 -9.69 -17.45
CA LEU A 135 -3.33 -9.03 -17.13
C LEU A 135 -2.86 -8.08 -18.20
N ILE A 136 -3.04 -8.43 -19.49
CA ILE A 136 -2.60 -7.57 -20.60
C ILE A 136 -3.32 -6.22 -20.58
N VAL A 137 -4.61 -6.21 -20.22
CA VAL A 137 -5.40 -4.99 -20.04
C VAL A 137 -4.93 -4.19 -18.84
N ILE A 138 -4.73 -4.85 -17.67
CA ILE A 138 -4.22 -4.20 -16.46
C ILE A 138 -2.84 -3.59 -16.69
N PHE A 139 -1.95 -4.31 -17.36
CA PHE A 139 -0.60 -3.82 -17.67
C PHE A 139 -0.61 -2.68 -18.68
N GLY A 140 -1.48 -2.73 -19.68
CA GLY A 140 -1.74 -1.60 -20.58
C GLY A 140 -2.24 -0.36 -19.82
N GLY A 141 -2.97 -0.58 -18.72
CA GLY A 141 -3.50 0.44 -17.82
C GLY A 141 -2.55 0.94 -16.71
N ILE A 142 -1.30 0.48 -16.62
CA ILE A 142 -0.36 0.92 -15.58
C ILE A 142 -0.23 2.45 -15.56
N PHE A 143 -0.23 3.09 -16.71
CA PHE A 143 -0.15 4.54 -16.81
C PHE A 143 -1.31 5.24 -16.05
N SER A 144 -2.54 4.74 -16.20
CA SER A 144 -3.71 5.31 -15.51
C SER A 144 -3.63 5.11 -14.00
N SER A 145 -3.21 3.93 -13.58
CA SER A 145 -3.00 3.59 -12.17
C SER A 145 -1.92 4.50 -11.54
N MET A 146 -0.79 4.65 -12.21
CA MET A 146 0.29 5.53 -11.74
C MET A 146 -0.13 7.00 -11.70
N ALA A 147 -0.86 7.48 -12.72
CA ALA A 147 -1.34 8.85 -12.77
C ALA A 147 -2.30 9.14 -11.58
N TYR A 148 -3.28 8.26 -11.34
CA TYR A 148 -4.19 8.43 -10.21
C TYR A 148 -3.46 8.35 -8.87
N ASN A 149 -2.57 7.35 -8.67
CA ASN A 149 -1.80 7.20 -7.44
C ASN A 149 -0.88 8.39 -7.19
N LEU A 150 -0.17 8.89 -8.23
CA LEU A 150 0.65 10.09 -8.11
C LEU A 150 -0.17 11.29 -7.65
N LEU A 151 -1.27 11.59 -8.35
CA LEU A 151 -2.12 12.73 -8.03
C LEU A 151 -2.71 12.61 -6.62
N SER A 152 -3.15 11.41 -6.22
CA SER A 152 -3.62 11.14 -4.85
C SER A 152 -2.53 11.42 -3.81
N ASN A 153 -1.29 10.98 -4.05
CA ASN A 153 -0.16 11.24 -3.16
C ASN A 153 0.24 12.73 -3.14
N ILE A 154 0.11 13.43 -4.27
CA ILE A 154 0.33 14.90 -4.36
C ILE A 154 -0.72 15.66 -3.53
N PHE A 155 -2.02 15.31 -3.60
CA PHE A 155 -3.02 15.89 -2.71
C PHE A 155 -2.69 15.65 -1.23
N ARG A 156 -2.29 14.42 -0.89
CA ARG A 156 -1.89 14.07 0.48
C ARG A 156 -0.68 14.89 0.92
N SER A 157 0.31 15.11 0.06
CA SER A 157 1.53 15.85 0.39
C SER A 157 1.29 17.31 0.75
N ILE A 158 0.21 17.93 0.22
CA ILE A 158 -0.25 19.28 0.61
C ILE A 158 -1.28 19.25 1.76
N GLY A 159 -1.44 18.11 2.43
CA GLY A 159 -2.30 17.94 3.60
C GLY A 159 -3.78 17.68 3.27
N ASP A 160 -4.14 17.39 2.03
CA ASP A 160 -5.51 17.10 1.62
C ASP A 160 -5.72 15.60 1.41
N ALA A 161 -6.22 14.91 2.45
CA ALA A 161 -6.59 13.51 2.37
C ALA A 161 -8.05 13.29 1.94
N LYS A 162 -8.88 14.33 1.92
CA LYS A 162 -10.31 14.22 1.59
C LYS A 162 -10.56 14.19 0.09
N THR A 163 -9.87 15.02 -0.66
CA THR A 163 -10.05 15.11 -2.12
C THR A 163 -9.75 13.77 -2.82
N PRO A 164 -8.63 13.07 -2.53
CA PRO A 164 -8.41 11.73 -3.08
C PRO A 164 -9.51 10.72 -2.71
N LEU A 165 -10.04 10.80 -1.49
CA LEU A 165 -11.14 9.93 -1.06
C LEU A 165 -12.39 10.12 -1.94
N TYR A 166 -12.80 11.36 -2.22
CA TYR A 166 -13.95 11.60 -3.07
C TYR A 166 -13.77 11.03 -4.49
N PHE A 167 -12.60 11.22 -5.08
CA PHE A 167 -12.30 10.67 -6.40
C PHE A 167 -12.21 9.15 -6.39
N LEU A 168 -11.71 8.55 -5.30
CA LEU A 168 -11.70 7.10 -5.14
C LEU A 168 -13.12 6.53 -5.07
N VAL A 169 -14.00 7.13 -4.28
CA VAL A 169 -15.41 6.69 -4.18
C VAL A 169 -16.09 6.80 -5.55
N MET A 170 -15.87 7.89 -6.27
CA MET A 170 -16.39 8.04 -7.64
C MET A 170 -15.84 6.97 -8.59
N ALA A 171 -14.53 6.67 -8.51
CA ALA A 171 -13.92 5.59 -9.28
C ALA A 171 -14.52 4.22 -8.96
N CYS A 172 -14.75 3.92 -7.67
CA CYS A 172 -15.36 2.67 -7.24
C CYS A 172 -16.77 2.50 -7.82
N VAL A 173 -17.60 3.53 -7.72
CA VAL A 173 -18.96 3.50 -8.29
C VAL A 173 -18.91 3.33 -9.80
N MET A 174 -18.07 4.09 -10.48
CA MET A 174 -17.91 4.00 -11.93
C MET A 174 -17.41 2.63 -12.37
N ASN A 175 -16.45 2.04 -11.66
CA ASN A 175 -15.95 0.71 -11.97
C ASN A 175 -17.05 -0.34 -11.85
N ILE A 176 -17.81 -0.36 -10.74
CA ILE A 176 -18.93 -1.31 -10.56
C ILE A 176 -19.94 -1.20 -11.71
N VAL A 177 -20.27 0.05 -12.12
CA VAL A 177 -21.18 0.26 -13.26
C VAL A 177 -20.59 -0.25 -14.56
N LEU A 178 -19.30 0.00 -14.81
CA LEU A 178 -18.60 -0.48 -16.01
C LEU A 178 -18.41 -1.99 -16.01
N ASP A 179 -18.15 -2.62 -14.85
CA ASP A 179 -18.09 -4.09 -14.74
C ASP A 179 -19.41 -4.73 -15.16
N ILE A 180 -20.53 -4.22 -14.62
CA ILE A 180 -21.86 -4.73 -14.99
C ILE A 180 -22.10 -4.48 -16.50
N LEU A 181 -21.75 -3.31 -17.01
CA LEU A 181 -21.95 -2.98 -18.43
C LEU A 181 -21.13 -3.88 -19.34
N PHE A 182 -19.83 -4.03 -19.08
CA PHE A 182 -18.93 -4.78 -19.96
C PHE A 182 -19.15 -6.28 -19.84
N ILE A 183 -19.30 -6.79 -18.62
CA ILE A 183 -19.41 -8.21 -18.38
C ILE A 183 -20.85 -8.70 -18.58
N ALA A 184 -21.84 -8.09 -17.92
CA ALA A 184 -23.21 -8.59 -17.92
C ALA A 184 -24.01 -8.14 -19.17
N VAL A 185 -23.79 -6.92 -19.70
CA VAL A 185 -24.56 -6.39 -20.83
C VAL A 185 -23.87 -6.66 -22.14
N PHE A 186 -22.57 -6.41 -22.27
CA PHE A 186 -21.81 -6.60 -23.51
C PHE A 186 -21.27 -8.03 -23.67
N GLY A 187 -21.33 -8.87 -22.61
CA GLY A 187 -20.86 -10.24 -22.64
C GLY A 187 -19.34 -10.38 -22.79
N MET A 188 -18.58 -9.36 -22.38
CA MET A 188 -17.12 -9.44 -22.39
C MET A 188 -16.63 -10.45 -21.35
N GLY A 189 -15.50 -11.08 -21.63
CA GLY A 189 -14.84 -11.99 -20.69
C GLY A 189 -14.18 -11.25 -19.50
N VAL A 190 -13.14 -11.88 -18.94
CA VAL A 190 -12.38 -11.32 -17.81
C VAL A 190 -11.68 -9.99 -18.15
N GLU A 191 -11.37 -9.76 -19.41
CA GLU A 191 -10.83 -8.51 -19.92
C GLU A 191 -11.78 -7.33 -19.70
N GLY A 192 -13.11 -7.58 -19.64
CA GLY A 192 -14.11 -6.57 -19.31
C GLY A 192 -13.88 -5.94 -17.94
N ALA A 193 -13.57 -6.75 -16.92
CA ALA A 193 -13.19 -6.27 -15.58
C ALA A 193 -11.89 -5.44 -15.65
N GLY A 194 -10.91 -5.88 -16.43
CA GLY A 194 -9.70 -5.11 -16.66
C GLY A 194 -9.96 -3.73 -17.27
N TYR A 195 -10.79 -3.65 -18.32
CA TYR A 195 -11.18 -2.37 -18.94
C TYR A 195 -11.95 -1.46 -17.99
N ALA A 196 -12.88 -2.00 -17.21
CA ALA A 196 -13.63 -1.23 -16.21
C ALA A 196 -12.69 -0.59 -15.17
N THR A 197 -11.71 -1.36 -14.70
CA THR A 197 -10.68 -0.89 -13.78
C THR A 197 -9.84 0.24 -14.38
N VAL A 198 -9.32 0.04 -15.59
CA VAL A 198 -8.48 1.03 -16.27
C VAL A 198 -9.25 2.32 -16.56
N LEU A 199 -10.46 2.23 -17.09
CA LEU A 199 -11.29 3.40 -17.42
C LEU A 199 -11.70 4.20 -16.18
N SER A 200 -12.07 3.53 -15.09
CA SER A 200 -12.39 4.21 -13.83
C SER A 200 -11.20 4.96 -13.24
N GLN A 201 -9.98 4.41 -13.39
CA GLN A 201 -8.75 5.08 -12.97
C GLN A 201 -8.38 6.26 -13.89
N ILE A 202 -8.57 6.15 -15.21
CA ILE A 202 -8.40 7.27 -16.15
C ILE A 202 -9.35 8.40 -15.78
N PHE A 203 -10.64 8.10 -15.57
CA PHE A 203 -11.63 9.08 -15.15
C PHE A 203 -11.20 9.82 -13.88
N SER A 204 -10.76 9.08 -12.85
CA SER A 204 -10.31 9.67 -11.59
C SER A 204 -9.05 10.51 -11.76
N ALA A 205 -8.09 10.07 -12.56
CA ALA A 205 -6.89 10.84 -12.86
C ALA A 205 -7.22 12.16 -13.56
N VAL A 206 -8.10 12.12 -14.57
CA VAL A 206 -8.58 13.32 -15.29
C VAL A 206 -9.31 14.25 -14.33
N ALA A 207 -10.23 13.72 -13.51
CA ALA A 207 -10.95 14.49 -12.52
C ALA A 207 -10.01 15.18 -11.51
N CYS A 208 -8.96 14.48 -11.06
CA CYS A 208 -7.91 15.06 -10.21
C CYS A 208 -7.18 16.22 -10.90
N VAL A 209 -6.79 16.05 -12.17
CA VAL A 209 -6.12 17.12 -12.95
C VAL A 209 -7.01 18.35 -13.09
N VAL A 210 -8.28 18.14 -13.47
CA VAL A 210 -9.27 19.23 -13.61
C VAL A 210 -9.48 19.94 -12.27
N TYR A 211 -9.55 19.20 -11.18
CA TYR A 211 -9.69 19.78 -9.84
C TYR A 211 -8.46 20.58 -9.43
N ILE A 212 -7.24 20.08 -9.67
CA ILE A 212 -5.99 20.81 -9.44
C ILE A 212 -6.03 22.15 -10.20
N TRP A 213 -6.35 22.09 -11.48
CA TRP A 213 -6.36 23.27 -12.33
C TRP A 213 -7.38 24.31 -11.88
N LYS A 214 -8.58 23.89 -11.43
CA LYS A 214 -9.64 24.80 -10.99
C LYS A 214 -9.48 25.28 -9.55
N LYS A 215 -9.00 24.44 -8.62
CA LYS A 215 -9.12 24.69 -7.18
C LYS A 215 -7.81 24.82 -6.41
N ILE A 216 -6.65 24.41 -7.01
CA ILE A 216 -5.38 24.36 -6.28
C ILE A 216 -4.30 25.18 -7.03
N PRO A 217 -4.24 26.51 -6.83
CA PRO A 217 -3.29 27.38 -7.55
C PRO A 217 -1.81 26.99 -7.33
N VAL A 218 -1.48 26.46 -6.15
CA VAL A 218 -0.10 26.06 -5.80
C VAL A 218 0.42 24.90 -6.65
N LEU A 219 -0.47 24.10 -7.25
CA LEU A 219 -0.11 22.98 -8.13
C LEU A 219 -0.34 23.29 -9.62
N ARG A 220 -0.84 24.48 -9.97
CA ARG A 220 -0.97 24.87 -11.37
C ARG A 220 0.39 25.10 -12.00
N LEU A 221 0.72 24.28 -12.99
CA LEU A 221 1.96 24.41 -13.74
C LEU A 221 1.82 25.46 -14.85
N THR A 222 2.81 26.32 -14.98
CA THR A 222 2.98 27.24 -16.10
C THR A 222 4.22 26.84 -16.90
N LYS A 223 4.42 27.39 -18.09
CA LYS A 223 5.63 27.11 -18.91
C LYS A 223 6.93 27.37 -18.15
N ALA A 224 6.94 28.36 -17.27
CA ALA A 224 8.10 28.70 -16.44
C ALA A 224 8.38 27.67 -15.34
N ASP A 225 7.40 26.87 -14.94
CA ASP A 225 7.52 25.85 -13.90
C ASP A 225 8.04 24.50 -14.46
N LEU A 226 8.10 24.34 -15.79
CA LEU A 226 8.54 23.11 -16.48
C LEU A 226 10.07 22.98 -16.48
N VAL A 227 10.67 23.01 -15.29
CA VAL A 227 12.10 22.91 -15.09
C VAL A 227 12.45 21.63 -14.34
N ALA A 228 13.23 20.77 -14.98
CA ALA A 228 13.74 19.54 -14.39
C ALA A 228 15.28 19.60 -14.34
N THR A 229 15.85 19.92 -13.19
CA THR A 229 17.29 19.88 -12.99
C THR A 229 17.75 18.46 -12.64
N LYS A 230 18.99 18.11 -13.02
CA LYS A 230 19.59 16.81 -12.67
C LYS A 230 19.57 16.57 -11.15
N GLN A 231 19.75 17.63 -10.35
CA GLN A 231 19.69 17.56 -8.90
C GLN A 231 18.28 17.19 -8.41
N ASN A 232 17.23 17.84 -8.92
CA ASN A 232 15.84 17.54 -8.55
C ASN A 232 15.46 16.11 -8.94
N ILE A 233 15.84 15.67 -10.14
CA ILE A 233 15.58 14.27 -10.58
C ILE A 233 16.27 13.28 -9.64
N ARG A 234 17.57 13.52 -9.33
CA ARG A 234 18.32 12.66 -8.42
C ARG A 234 17.70 12.59 -7.01
N GLU A 235 17.26 13.72 -6.48
CA GLU A 235 16.60 13.81 -5.17
C GLU A 235 15.32 12.93 -5.15
N HIS A 236 14.44 13.09 -6.15
CA HIS A 236 13.21 12.32 -6.25
C HIS A 236 13.49 10.84 -6.46
N CYS A 237 14.41 10.46 -7.34
CA CYS A 237 14.79 9.07 -7.57
C CYS A 237 15.39 8.42 -6.31
N ARG A 238 16.24 9.14 -5.57
CA ARG A 238 16.85 8.64 -4.32
C ARG A 238 15.83 8.28 -3.25
N ILE A 239 14.67 8.93 -3.26
CA ILE A 239 13.60 8.67 -2.30
C ILE A 239 12.61 7.63 -2.86
N SER A 240 12.18 7.79 -4.10
CA SER A 240 11.07 7.02 -4.66
C SER A 240 11.44 5.58 -5.03
N PHE A 241 12.61 5.33 -5.63
CA PHE A 241 12.99 3.98 -6.03
C PHE A 241 13.19 3.03 -4.83
N PRO A 242 13.86 3.41 -3.73
CA PRO A 242 13.91 2.57 -2.54
C PRO A 242 12.52 2.22 -1.99
N MET A 243 11.57 3.17 -2.00
CA MET A 243 10.19 2.92 -1.56
C MET A 243 9.44 1.98 -2.52
N ALA A 244 9.68 2.10 -3.83
CA ALA A 244 9.12 1.20 -4.84
C ALA A 244 9.62 -0.23 -4.65
N PHE A 245 10.92 -0.43 -4.52
CA PHE A 245 11.52 -1.75 -4.27
C PHE A 245 11.06 -2.35 -2.95
N GLN A 246 10.88 -1.54 -1.91
CA GLN A 246 10.38 -2.02 -0.62
C GLN A 246 9.00 -2.67 -0.74
N ALA A 247 8.08 -2.08 -1.53
CA ALA A 247 6.76 -2.66 -1.76
C ALA A 247 6.86 -4.03 -2.46
N SER A 248 7.74 -4.16 -3.45
CA SER A 248 8.00 -5.44 -4.13
C SER A 248 8.64 -6.48 -3.21
N ILE A 249 9.56 -6.08 -2.34
CA ILE A 249 10.20 -6.96 -1.35
C ILE A 249 9.17 -7.55 -0.39
N ILE A 250 8.21 -6.74 0.07
CA ILE A 250 7.12 -7.21 0.95
C ILE A 250 6.26 -8.24 0.21
N ALA A 251 5.95 -8.01 -1.08
CA ALA A 251 5.19 -8.95 -1.90
C ALA A 251 5.88 -10.33 -2.00
N ILE A 252 7.19 -10.34 -2.23
CA ILE A 252 7.97 -11.59 -2.27
C ILE A 252 7.91 -12.33 -0.93
N GLY A 253 7.98 -11.61 0.19
CA GLY A 253 7.89 -12.19 1.53
C GLY A 253 6.56 -12.91 1.79
N THR A 254 5.44 -12.38 1.28
CA THR A 254 4.13 -13.06 1.41
C THR A 254 4.05 -14.34 0.58
N ILE A 255 4.68 -14.37 -0.60
CA ILE A 255 4.77 -15.57 -1.44
C ILE A 255 5.53 -16.69 -0.71
N MET A 256 6.61 -16.38 0.01
CA MET A 256 7.38 -17.38 0.77
C MET A 256 6.56 -18.04 1.88
N VAL A 257 5.74 -17.26 2.59
CA VAL A 257 4.79 -17.81 3.59
C VAL A 257 3.76 -18.71 2.91
N GLN A 258 3.23 -18.30 1.76
CA GLN A 258 2.26 -19.12 1.02
C GLN A 258 2.85 -20.48 0.58
N ILE A 259 4.10 -20.48 0.12
CA ILE A 259 4.80 -21.74 -0.25
C ILE A 259 4.90 -22.67 0.96
N ALA A 260 5.29 -22.15 2.13
CA ALA A 260 5.37 -22.94 3.36
C ALA A 260 4.00 -23.50 3.78
N LEU A 261 2.95 -22.71 3.68
CA LEU A 261 1.58 -23.15 3.99
C LEU A 261 1.07 -24.22 3.02
N ASN A 262 1.40 -24.14 1.74
CA ASN A 262 1.01 -25.14 0.75
C ASN A 262 1.58 -26.54 1.10
N GLN A 263 2.78 -26.59 1.70
CA GLN A 263 3.37 -27.86 2.17
C GLN A 263 2.67 -28.45 3.40
N LEU A 264 1.95 -27.64 4.17
CA LEU A 264 1.20 -28.08 5.35
C LEU A 264 -0.21 -28.61 5.02
N GLY A 265 -0.61 -28.53 3.76
CA GLY A 265 -1.88 -29.05 3.26
C GLY A 265 -3.04 -28.06 3.22
N PRO A 266 -4.17 -28.50 2.63
CA PRO A 266 -5.29 -27.63 2.28
C PRO A 266 -5.98 -26.97 3.48
N THR A 267 -6.09 -27.66 4.61
CA THR A 267 -6.69 -27.12 5.84
C THR A 267 -5.90 -25.91 6.35
N SER A 268 -4.55 -25.98 6.35
CA SER A 268 -3.68 -24.86 6.73
C SER A 268 -3.81 -23.68 5.80
N VAL A 269 -3.90 -23.92 4.49
CA VAL A 269 -4.10 -22.88 3.48
C VAL A 269 -5.47 -22.20 3.66
N ALA A 270 -6.53 -22.98 3.88
CA ALA A 270 -7.88 -22.46 4.10
C ALA A 270 -7.93 -21.57 5.36
N ALA A 271 -7.37 -22.06 6.48
CA ALA A 271 -7.31 -21.33 7.74
C ALA A 271 -6.54 -20.02 7.62
N HIS A 272 -5.37 -20.05 6.98
CA HIS A 272 -4.56 -18.86 6.76
C HIS A 272 -5.28 -17.85 5.85
N THR A 273 -5.90 -18.31 4.77
CA THR A 273 -6.61 -17.45 3.82
C THR A 273 -7.80 -16.75 4.49
N ALA A 274 -8.61 -17.47 5.26
CA ALA A 274 -9.73 -16.89 6.01
C ALA A 274 -9.24 -15.87 7.04
N ALA A 275 -8.23 -16.23 7.84
CA ALA A 275 -7.64 -15.35 8.83
C ALA A 275 -7.00 -14.10 8.20
N GLN A 276 -6.29 -14.24 7.08
CA GLN A 276 -5.63 -13.13 6.37
C GLN A 276 -6.63 -12.09 5.82
N LYS A 277 -7.83 -12.51 5.40
CA LYS A 277 -8.88 -11.56 4.96
C LYS A 277 -9.33 -10.66 6.11
N ILE A 278 -9.47 -11.20 7.30
CA ILE A 278 -9.81 -10.45 8.51
C ILE A 278 -8.61 -9.58 8.95
N ASP A 279 -7.41 -10.14 8.94
CA ASP A 279 -6.15 -9.49 9.29
C ASP A 279 -5.89 -8.24 8.43
N GLN A 280 -6.14 -8.31 7.13
CA GLN A 280 -6.02 -7.17 6.23
C GLN A 280 -6.85 -5.96 6.69
N LEU A 281 -8.08 -6.18 7.16
CA LEU A 281 -8.93 -5.10 7.68
C LEU A 281 -8.38 -4.52 8.98
N ALA A 282 -7.81 -5.35 9.84
CA ALA A 282 -7.19 -4.94 11.09
C ALA A 282 -5.91 -4.11 10.90
N ILE A 283 -5.16 -4.40 9.86
CA ILE A 283 -3.90 -3.70 9.53
C ILE A 283 -4.14 -2.31 8.91
N LEU A 284 -5.25 -2.10 8.20
CA LEU A 284 -5.52 -0.85 7.48
C LEU A 284 -5.40 0.42 8.33
N PRO A 285 -5.94 0.50 9.56
CA PRO A 285 -5.78 1.69 10.39
C PRO A 285 -4.32 1.94 10.79
N MET A 286 -3.57 0.90 11.16
CA MET A 286 -2.15 1.03 11.52
C MET A 286 -1.31 1.54 10.35
N MET A 287 -1.56 1.02 9.15
CA MET A 287 -0.94 1.50 7.92
C MET A 287 -1.33 2.96 7.61
N SER A 288 -2.59 3.33 7.83
CA SER A 288 -3.09 4.69 7.60
C SER A 288 -2.43 5.70 8.55
N PHE A 289 -2.19 5.35 9.80
CA PHE A 289 -1.38 6.15 10.74
C PHE A 289 0.06 6.31 10.22
N GLY A 290 0.66 5.24 9.70
CA GLY A 290 1.99 5.30 9.08
C GLY A 290 2.03 6.31 7.92
N VAL A 291 1.15 6.17 6.93
CA VAL A 291 1.08 7.08 5.77
C VAL A 291 0.85 8.54 6.20
N THR A 292 0.03 8.74 7.23
CA THR A 292 -0.16 10.07 7.85
C THR A 292 1.16 10.63 8.38
N MET A 293 1.95 9.78 9.05
CA MET A 293 3.25 10.21 9.58
C MET A 293 4.26 10.54 8.49
N ALA A 294 4.21 9.92 7.31
CA ALA A 294 5.05 10.30 6.18
C ALA A 294 4.80 11.76 5.77
N THR A 295 3.53 12.13 5.56
CA THR A 295 3.15 13.50 5.18
C THR A 295 3.43 14.50 6.30
N TYR A 296 3.03 14.16 7.55
CA TYR A 296 3.24 15.03 8.71
C TYR A 296 4.72 15.32 8.93
N SER A 297 5.55 14.28 8.91
CA SER A 297 6.99 14.41 9.12
C SER A 297 7.66 15.15 7.96
N ALA A 298 7.25 14.88 6.71
CA ALA A 298 7.79 15.58 5.54
C ALA A 298 7.55 17.10 5.60
N GLN A 299 6.32 17.54 5.89
CA GLN A 299 6.01 18.95 5.99
C GLN A 299 6.74 19.62 7.16
N ASN A 300 6.78 18.98 8.33
CA ASN A 300 7.48 19.55 9.49
C ASN A 300 9.00 19.54 9.31
N TYR A 301 9.56 18.55 8.60
CA TYR A 301 10.98 18.51 8.24
C TYR A 301 11.34 19.66 7.30
N GLY A 302 10.58 19.89 6.24
CA GLY A 302 10.76 21.01 5.33
C GLY A 302 10.64 22.38 6.02
N ALA A 303 9.74 22.51 7.00
CA ALA A 303 9.59 23.69 7.83
C ALA A 303 10.66 23.82 8.91
N LYS A 304 11.61 22.90 9.03
CA LYS A 304 12.63 22.81 10.10
C LYS A 304 12.04 22.77 11.52
N LYS A 305 10.82 22.27 11.66
CA LYS A 305 10.09 22.14 12.93
C LYS A 305 10.27 20.73 13.52
N TYR A 306 11.49 20.37 13.84
CA TYR A 306 11.87 19.02 14.27
C TYR A 306 11.15 18.58 15.56
N ASP A 307 11.00 19.46 16.55
CA ASP A 307 10.30 19.14 17.79
C ASP A 307 8.86 18.70 17.55
N ARG A 308 8.23 19.26 16.51
CA ARG A 308 6.88 18.82 16.12
C ARG A 308 6.86 17.41 15.55
N ILE A 309 7.94 16.99 14.85
CA ILE A 309 8.06 15.61 14.39
C ILE A 309 8.07 14.66 15.60
N TRP A 310 8.89 14.97 16.61
CA TRP A 310 9.01 14.15 17.83
C TRP A 310 7.69 14.07 18.60
N LEU A 311 7.03 15.21 18.75
CA LEU A 311 5.71 15.26 19.39
C LEU A 311 4.66 14.49 18.57
N GLY A 312 4.64 14.65 17.24
CA GLY A 312 3.73 13.93 16.35
C GLY A 312 3.93 12.42 16.39
N VAL A 313 5.17 11.95 16.37
CA VAL A 313 5.51 10.52 16.51
C VAL A 313 4.99 9.99 17.84
N ARG A 314 5.23 10.70 18.95
CA ARG A 314 4.75 10.29 20.27
C ARG A 314 3.23 10.19 20.34
N GLU A 315 2.51 11.16 19.81
CA GLU A 315 1.04 11.16 19.81
C GLU A 315 0.47 10.10 18.85
N CYS A 316 1.11 9.88 17.70
CA CYS A 316 0.71 8.83 16.76
C CYS A 316 0.95 7.43 17.34
N ILE A 317 2.06 7.22 18.06
CA ILE A 317 2.34 5.95 18.74
C ILE A 317 1.23 5.65 19.75
N LYS A 318 0.82 6.61 20.58
CA LYS A 318 -0.27 6.41 21.54
C LYS A 318 -1.56 5.96 20.85
N LEU A 319 -1.99 6.68 19.81
CA LEU A 319 -3.20 6.34 19.05
C LEU A 319 -3.13 4.96 18.41
N SER A 320 -2.05 4.70 17.68
CA SER A 320 -1.91 3.48 16.90
C SER A 320 -1.68 2.25 17.78
N LEU A 321 -0.93 2.38 18.89
CA LEU A 321 -0.78 1.29 19.87
C LEU A 321 -2.09 0.97 20.59
N THR A 322 -2.84 2.01 21.01
CA THR A 322 -4.17 1.78 21.61
C THR A 322 -5.06 1.01 20.67
N PHE A 323 -5.10 1.42 19.38
CA PHE A 323 -5.86 0.72 18.37
C PHE A 323 -5.36 -0.72 18.17
N ALA A 324 -4.04 -0.93 18.02
CA ALA A 324 -3.44 -2.24 17.81
C ALA A 324 -3.76 -3.22 18.94
N ILE A 325 -3.67 -2.75 20.21
CA ILE A 325 -3.97 -3.56 21.38
C ILE A 325 -5.47 -3.91 21.44
N VAL A 326 -6.35 -2.92 21.23
CA VAL A 326 -7.80 -3.14 21.27
C VAL A 326 -8.24 -4.13 20.18
N VAL A 327 -7.79 -3.91 18.95
CA VAL A 327 -8.12 -4.82 17.82
C VAL A 327 -7.50 -6.20 18.04
N GLY A 328 -6.25 -6.27 18.52
CA GLY A 328 -5.61 -7.54 18.86
C GLY A 328 -6.41 -8.34 19.88
N ILE A 329 -6.91 -7.70 20.95
CA ILE A 329 -7.78 -8.34 21.95
C ILE A 329 -9.09 -8.80 21.30
N ILE A 330 -9.77 -7.93 20.54
CA ILE A 330 -11.05 -8.25 19.89
C ILE A 330 -10.88 -9.45 18.97
N LEU A 331 -9.86 -9.46 18.11
CA LEU A 331 -9.63 -10.56 17.18
C LEU A 331 -9.26 -11.87 17.90
N ASN A 332 -8.47 -11.82 18.96
CA ASN A 332 -8.18 -13.02 19.76
C ASN A 332 -9.43 -13.61 20.41
N LEU A 333 -10.35 -12.76 20.90
CA LEU A 333 -11.58 -13.22 21.53
C LEU A 333 -12.63 -13.73 20.55
N PHE A 334 -12.77 -13.04 19.40
CA PHE A 334 -13.86 -13.28 18.45
C PHE A 334 -13.42 -14.02 17.17
N SER A 335 -12.13 -14.35 17.01
CA SER A 335 -11.62 -15.05 15.82
C SER A 335 -12.37 -16.33 15.48
N PRO A 336 -12.77 -17.22 16.41
CA PRO A 336 -13.52 -18.41 16.06
C PRO A 336 -14.85 -18.10 15.35
N ILE A 337 -15.57 -17.07 15.84
CA ILE A 337 -16.84 -16.63 15.24
C ILE A 337 -16.61 -16.03 13.86
N LEU A 338 -15.59 -15.18 13.73
CA LEU A 338 -15.26 -14.52 12.47
C LEU A 338 -14.81 -15.52 11.40
N ILE A 339 -13.96 -16.48 11.78
CA ILE A 339 -13.47 -17.49 10.83
C ILE A 339 -14.61 -18.43 10.43
N ARG A 340 -15.45 -18.87 11.38
CA ARG A 340 -16.63 -19.71 11.08
C ARG A 340 -17.58 -19.01 10.11
N ALA A 341 -17.73 -17.69 10.20
CA ALA A 341 -18.51 -16.92 9.22
C ALA A 341 -17.94 -16.98 7.79
N PHE A 342 -16.64 -17.21 7.63
CA PHE A 342 -15.99 -17.38 6.32
C PHE A 342 -16.04 -18.79 5.79
N VAL A 343 -15.83 -19.81 6.65
CA VAL A 343 -15.67 -21.21 6.21
C VAL A 343 -16.94 -22.04 6.37
N GLY A 344 -17.95 -21.53 7.08
CA GLY A 344 -19.18 -22.25 7.40
C GLY A 344 -19.05 -23.23 8.58
N GLU A 345 -20.13 -23.91 8.89
CA GLU A 345 -20.17 -24.93 9.96
C GLU A 345 -19.53 -26.25 9.49
N GLY A 346 -18.98 -27.02 10.44
CA GLY A 346 -18.38 -28.34 10.17
C GLY A 346 -16.87 -28.30 9.86
N HIS A 347 -16.22 -27.13 9.91
CA HIS A 347 -14.80 -26.96 9.65
C HIS A 347 -14.04 -26.49 10.92
N GLU A 348 -14.24 -27.19 12.04
CA GLU A 348 -13.65 -26.79 13.33
C GLU A 348 -12.13 -26.84 13.35
N ASP A 349 -11.52 -27.73 12.56
CA ASP A 349 -10.07 -27.78 12.33
C ASP A 349 -9.53 -26.49 11.71
N VAL A 350 -10.21 -25.93 10.72
CA VAL A 350 -9.89 -24.65 10.10
C VAL A 350 -10.07 -23.48 11.10
N VAL A 351 -11.14 -23.52 11.89
CA VAL A 351 -11.43 -22.51 12.93
C VAL A 351 -10.33 -22.48 13.99
N GLU A 352 -9.87 -23.65 14.47
CA GLU A 352 -8.82 -23.74 15.48
C GLU A 352 -7.46 -23.22 14.95
N LEU A 353 -7.09 -23.59 13.73
CA LEU A 353 -5.88 -23.06 13.08
C LEU A 353 -5.98 -21.54 12.89
N GLY A 354 -7.13 -21.04 12.45
CA GLY A 354 -7.33 -19.60 12.32
C GLY A 354 -7.27 -18.84 13.66
N ARG A 355 -7.72 -19.46 14.75
CA ARG A 355 -7.54 -18.94 16.11
C ARG A 355 -6.05 -18.85 16.48
N LEU A 356 -5.26 -19.89 16.18
CA LEU A 356 -3.82 -19.88 16.38
C LEU A 356 -3.13 -18.75 15.57
N PHE A 357 -3.61 -18.46 14.35
CA PHE A 357 -3.14 -17.32 13.58
C PHE A 357 -3.32 -15.99 14.35
N PHE A 358 -4.49 -15.72 14.92
CA PHE A 358 -4.71 -14.48 15.65
C PHE A 358 -4.02 -14.48 17.02
N LEU A 359 -3.81 -15.63 17.64
CA LEU A 359 -3.01 -15.72 18.86
C LEU A 359 -1.56 -15.29 18.59
N THR A 360 -0.97 -15.63 17.45
CA THR A 360 0.39 -15.25 17.09
C THR A 360 0.47 -13.84 16.52
N ASN A 361 -0.37 -13.47 15.55
CA ASN A 361 -0.33 -12.20 14.85
C ASN A 361 -1.02 -11.08 15.64
N GLY A 362 -2.23 -11.32 16.16
CA GLY A 362 -3.02 -10.32 16.88
C GLY A 362 -2.35 -9.80 18.14
N THR A 363 -1.65 -10.66 18.89
CA THR A 363 -0.89 -10.25 20.09
C THR A 363 0.32 -9.38 19.75
N THR A 364 0.80 -9.42 18.53
CA THR A 364 2.02 -8.73 18.06
C THR A 364 1.75 -7.52 17.17
N TYR A 365 0.49 -7.10 16.98
CA TYR A 365 0.15 -5.89 16.20
C TYR A 365 0.82 -4.62 16.73
N SER A 366 1.22 -4.59 18.00
CA SER A 366 2.00 -3.50 18.57
C SER A 366 3.34 -3.31 17.85
N PHE A 367 4.02 -4.40 17.48
CA PHE A 367 5.27 -4.33 16.70
C PHE A 367 5.02 -3.79 15.30
N LEU A 368 3.95 -4.25 14.64
CA LEU A 368 3.56 -3.79 13.31
C LEU A 368 3.19 -2.30 13.32
N SER A 369 2.47 -1.85 14.34
CA SER A 369 2.10 -0.45 14.53
C SER A 369 3.34 0.45 14.64
N LEU A 370 4.29 0.08 15.51
CA LEU A 370 5.55 0.81 15.68
C LEU A 370 6.41 0.79 14.41
N LEU A 371 6.47 -0.36 13.73
CA LEU A 371 7.16 -0.52 12.46
C LEU A 371 6.65 0.49 11.43
N PHE A 372 5.33 0.60 11.24
CA PHE A 372 4.76 1.55 10.30
C PHE A 372 5.09 3.00 10.68
N ILE A 373 4.94 3.38 11.94
CA ILE A 373 5.20 4.75 12.37
C ILE A 373 6.67 5.15 12.15
N TYR A 374 7.63 4.34 12.57
CA TYR A 374 9.05 4.64 12.39
C TYR A 374 9.46 4.61 10.92
N ARG A 375 8.99 3.63 10.15
CA ARG A 375 9.25 3.48 8.71
C ARG A 375 8.82 4.73 7.95
N TYR A 376 7.56 5.09 8.06
CA TYR A 376 6.98 6.21 7.33
C TYR A 376 7.49 7.57 7.82
N THR A 377 7.83 7.70 9.11
CA THR A 377 8.49 8.91 9.63
C THR A 377 9.86 9.11 8.99
N LEU A 378 10.70 8.06 8.93
CA LEU A 378 12.01 8.11 8.28
C LEU A 378 11.90 8.38 6.78
N GLN A 379 10.93 7.77 6.10
CA GLN A 379 10.63 8.06 4.69
C GLN A 379 10.23 9.53 4.51
N GLY A 380 9.35 10.07 5.36
CA GLY A 380 8.91 11.46 5.31
C GLY A 380 10.06 12.48 5.46
N VAL A 381 11.07 12.18 6.26
CA VAL A 381 12.26 13.03 6.37
C VAL A 381 13.31 12.73 5.28
N GLY A 382 12.98 11.89 4.29
CA GLY A 382 13.86 11.57 3.16
C GLY A 382 14.93 10.52 3.43
N LYS A 383 14.89 9.86 4.59
CA LYS A 383 15.84 8.81 4.97
C LYS A 383 15.27 7.43 4.58
N THR A 384 15.38 7.10 3.29
CA THR A 384 14.76 5.88 2.73
C THR A 384 15.65 4.66 2.75
N PHE A 385 16.96 4.83 2.93
CA PHE A 385 17.90 3.69 2.95
C PHE A 385 17.61 2.71 4.09
N THR A 386 17.46 3.20 5.32
CA THR A 386 17.18 2.33 6.49
C THR A 386 15.82 1.64 6.38
N PRO A 387 14.72 2.31 5.99
CA PRO A 387 13.46 1.64 5.68
C PRO A 387 13.56 0.54 4.63
N THR A 388 14.37 0.72 3.59
CA THR A 388 14.58 -0.30 2.55
C THR A 388 15.36 -1.48 3.10
N LEU A 389 16.45 -1.23 3.84
CA LEU A 389 17.21 -2.29 4.51
C LEU A 389 16.33 -3.07 5.50
N ALA A 390 15.51 -2.38 6.28
CA ALA A 390 14.55 -3.01 7.18
C ALA A 390 13.52 -3.87 6.42
N GLY A 391 13.10 -3.47 5.21
CA GLY A 391 12.27 -4.29 4.33
C GLY A 391 12.97 -5.57 3.87
N ILE A 392 14.27 -5.50 3.54
CA ILE A 392 15.08 -6.69 3.22
C ILE A 392 15.21 -7.61 4.43
N MET A 393 15.45 -7.07 5.62
CA MET A 393 15.48 -7.86 6.86
C MET A 393 14.13 -8.52 7.14
N GLU A 394 13.02 -7.80 6.88
CA GLU A 394 11.67 -8.34 6.99
C GLU A 394 11.46 -9.54 6.06
N LEU A 395 11.90 -9.43 4.79
CA LEU A 395 11.85 -10.52 3.83
C LEU A 395 12.66 -11.74 4.31
N ILE A 396 13.93 -11.52 4.71
CA ILE A 396 14.80 -12.61 5.15
C ILE A 396 14.22 -13.30 6.38
N MET A 397 13.83 -12.54 7.41
CA MET A 397 13.28 -13.11 8.64
C MET A 397 11.97 -13.86 8.39
N ARG A 398 11.09 -13.29 7.56
CA ARG A 398 9.82 -13.93 7.18
C ARG A 398 10.07 -15.23 6.42
N SER A 399 10.97 -15.22 5.44
CA SER A 399 11.28 -16.41 4.63
C SER A 399 11.92 -17.52 5.45
N VAL A 400 12.93 -17.18 6.25
CA VAL A 400 13.62 -18.15 7.12
C VAL A 400 12.64 -18.71 8.15
N ALA A 401 11.87 -17.87 8.82
CA ALA A 401 10.91 -18.32 9.80
C ALA A 401 9.81 -19.18 9.15
N ALA A 402 9.27 -18.76 8.00
CA ALA A 402 8.25 -19.52 7.29
C ALA A 402 8.74 -20.91 6.90
N VAL A 403 9.98 -21.06 6.42
CA VAL A 403 10.50 -22.36 6.01
C VAL A 403 10.97 -23.19 7.22
N VAL A 404 11.79 -22.63 8.10
CA VAL A 404 12.38 -23.38 9.21
C VAL A 404 11.35 -23.72 10.28
N LEU A 405 10.59 -22.72 10.73
CA LEU A 405 9.63 -22.93 11.82
C LEU A 405 8.40 -23.72 11.38
N SER A 406 7.98 -23.63 10.10
CA SER A 406 6.87 -24.46 9.62
C SER A 406 7.24 -25.94 9.60
N ASN A 407 8.50 -26.28 9.27
CA ASN A 407 9.00 -27.64 9.33
C ASN A 407 9.11 -28.19 10.76
N MET A 408 9.32 -27.30 11.76
CA MET A 408 9.47 -27.70 13.16
C MET A 408 8.13 -27.71 13.92
N TYR A 409 7.28 -26.74 13.67
CA TYR A 409 6.06 -26.46 14.46
C TYR A 409 4.78 -26.41 13.62
N GLY A 410 4.84 -26.85 12.35
CA GLY A 410 3.68 -26.85 11.46
C GLY A 410 3.08 -25.46 11.24
N PHE A 411 1.77 -25.36 11.32
CA PHE A 411 1.02 -24.13 11.07
C PHE A 411 1.41 -22.98 11.99
N VAL A 412 1.66 -23.25 13.28
CA VAL A 412 2.11 -22.22 14.23
C VAL A 412 3.44 -21.61 13.79
N GLY A 413 4.37 -22.45 13.32
CA GLY A 413 5.66 -21.98 12.78
C GLY A 413 5.50 -21.06 11.59
N ALA A 414 4.60 -21.39 10.66
CA ALA A 414 4.29 -20.54 9.50
C ALA A 414 3.68 -19.20 9.92
N THR A 415 2.77 -19.18 10.91
CA THR A 415 2.11 -17.93 11.36
C THR A 415 3.02 -17.01 12.16
N VAL A 416 3.99 -17.53 12.90
CA VAL A 416 4.99 -16.76 13.65
C VAL A 416 5.95 -16.00 12.72
N ALA A 417 6.04 -16.38 11.43
CA ALA A 417 6.90 -15.71 10.46
C ALA A 417 6.60 -14.20 10.33
N ASN A 418 5.34 -13.78 10.40
CA ASN A 418 4.96 -12.37 10.37
C ASN A 418 5.42 -11.59 11.62
N PRO A 419 5.10 -12.03 12.86
CA PRO A 419 5.62 -11.41 14.07
C PRO A 419 7.14 -11.26 14.12
N MET A 420 7.87 -12.28 13.72
CA MET A 420 9.35 -12.23 13.69
C MET A 420 9.84 -11.19 12.67
N ALA A 421 9.23 -11.13 11.50
CA ALA A 421 9.56 -10.15 10.48
C ALA A 421 9.25 -8.72 10.95
N TRP A 422 8.11 -8.50 11.60
CA TRP A 422 7.74 -7.19 12.13
C TRP A 422 8.69 -6.73 13.24
N PHE A 423 9.01 -7.61 14.19
CA PHE A 423 9.94 -7.28 15.25
C PHE A 423 11.35 -6.98 14.70
N GLY A 424 11.86 -7.86 13.82
CA GLY A 424 13.17 -7.69 13.23
C GLY A 424 13.32 -6.46 12.34
N SER A 425 12.25 -6.02 11.70
CA SER A 425 12.23 -4.78 10.92
C SER A 425 12.02 -3.55 11.81
N MET A 426 11.20 -3.64 12.85
CA MET A 426 10.91 -2.52 13.76
C MET A 426 12.16 -2.04 14.51
N VAL A 427 13.00 -2.97 15.01
CA VAL A 427 14.16 -2.62 15.83
C VAL A 427 15.14 -1.70 15.09
N PRO A 428 15.65 -2.02 13.89
CA PRO A 428 16.57 -1.14 13.18
C PRO A 428 15.92 0.20 12.79
N LEU A 429 14.62 0.21 12.49
CA LEU A 429 13.89 1.46 12.22
C LEU A 429 13.80 2.37 13.45
N MET A 430 13.51 1.79 14.61
CA MET A 430 13.49 2.50 15.88
C MET A 430 14.86 3.08 16.21
N ILE A 431 15.92 2.28 16.08
CA ILE A 431 17.31 2.72 16.32
C ILE A 431 17.64 3.89 15.38
N ALA A 432 17.36 3.75 14.08
CA ALA A 432 17.62 4.79 13.09
C ALA A 432 16.85 6.09 13.38
N TYR A 433 15.61 5.98 13.84
CA TYR A 433 14.82 7.14 14.25
C TYR A 433 15.47 7.89 15.44
N TYR A 434 15.90 7.15 16.47
CA TYR A 434 16.55 7.79 17.63
C TYR A 434 17.92 8.35 17.30
N ILE A 435 18.71 7.71 16.46
CA ILE A 435 19.97 8.24 15.94
C ILE A 435 19.72 9.55 15.18
N PHE A 436 18.72 9.58 14.29
CA PHE A 436 18.33 10.78 13.56
C PHE A 436 17.91 11.90 14.51
N LYS A 437 17.04 11.58 15.49
CA LYS A 437 16.60 12.53 16.52
C LYS A 437 17.79 13.15 17.26
N ASN A 438 18.70 12.31 17.74
CA ASN A 438 19.88 12.77 18.48
C ASN A 438 20.81 13.66 17.63
N LYS A 439 21.05 13.29 16.36
CA LYS A 439 21.88 14.10 15.44
C LYS A 439 21.30 15.50 15.22
N VAL A 440 19.97 15.59 15.05
CA VAL A 440 19.28 16.87 14.89
C VAL A 440 19.36 17.70 16.18
N GLN A 441 19.14 17.08 17.36
CA GLN A 441 19.21 17.78 18.65
C GLN A 441 20.62 18.32 18.97
N HIS A 442 21.67 17.65 18.48
CA HIS A 442 23.06 18.10 18.67
C HIS A 442 23.59 18.94 17.50
N GLY A 443 22.74 19.35 16.56
CA GLY A 443 23.11 20.23 15.45
C GLY A 443 24.00 19.60 14.38
N VAL A 444 24.16 18.27 14.39
CA VAL A 444 24.96 17.52 13.41
C VAL A 444 24.23 17.35 12.07
N GLU A 445 22.91 17.46 12.08
CA GLU A 445 22.03 17.40 10.89
C GLU A 445 21.04 18.56 10.96
N GLN A 446 21.11 19.49 9.96
CA GLN A 446 20.19 20.61 9.80
C GLN A 446 19.46 20.53 8.45
#